data_37305b0810a77d84077a4442d56c7d50
#
_entry.id   37305b0810a77d84077a4442d56c7d50
#
_cell.length_a   1.000
_cell.length_b   1.000
_cell.length_c   1.000
_cell.angle_alpha   90.00
_cell.angle_beta   90.00
_cell.angle_gamma   90.00
#
_symmetry.space_group_name_H-M   'P 1'
#
loop_
_entity.id
_entity.type
_entity.pdbx_description
1 polymer ?
#
loop_
_entity_poly.entity_id
_entity_poly.type
_entity_poly.pdbx_seq_one_letter_code
_entity_poly.pdbx_strand_id
1 'polypeptide(L)'
;MGHLGLEINILSFLPIISSGLNIELENSVKYFLIQSWASIIFLISFFFSSYFFNSLNLLLMLRIFIKLGISPFHTWFVSILKTCSLYILMLLSSLQKIIPLMILNNIYFHIGLFYFCFIMTIVFLFLILARVININKLLALSSLGNILWLISRNLLSLKLMILFIFIYMVLLAGIYLFYSSFYYNLFRQINRINFYDKIVIVILFISLGGMPPLLGFLRKFFILKIIFIYENLFLFILIIFLSLILLYHYMSRMYFFITFMPLLKMNFNKGGLNLSKFIYLVSIILFNGMFFVL
;
A
#
# COMPACT_ATOMS: atom_id res chain seq x y z
N MET A 1 6.16 -26.22 -0.35
CA MET A 1 5.92 -25.41 -1.57
C MET A 1 5.91 -23.89 -1.29
N GLY A 2 5.10 -23.35 -0.40
CA GLY A 2 5.02 -21.91 -0.15
C GLY A 2 6.31 -21.24 0.34
N HIS A 3 7.16 -21.94 1.09
CA HIS A 3 8.47 -21.41 1.53
C HIS A 3 9.41 -21.18 0.35
N LEU A 4 9.56 -22.14 -0.51
CA LEU A 4 10.42 -22.04 -1.71
C LEU A 4 9.99 -20.87 -2.59
N GLY A 5 8.69 -20.66 -2.77
CA GLY A 5 8.17 -19.51 -3.51
C GLY A 5 8.55 -18.16 -2.89
N LEU A 6 8.57 -18.04 -1.56
CA LEU A 6 9.01 -16.83 -0.87
C LEU A 6 10.51 -16.58 -1.03
N GLU A 7 11.36 -17.63 -0.98
CA GLU A 7 12.81 -17.46 -1.14
C GLU A 7 13.18 -17.09 -2.59
N ILE A 8 12.58 -17.76 -3.58
CA ILE A 8 12.75 -17.41 -5.00
C ILE A 8 12.34 -15.95 -5.26
N ASN A 9 11.24 -15.51 -4.65
CA ASN A 9 10.77 -14.12 -4.76
C ASN A 9 11.79 -13.12 -4.18
N ILE A 10 12.43 -13.43 -3.05
CA ILE A 10 13.49 -12.59 -2.48
C ILE A 10 14.66 -12.47 -3.45
N LEU A 11 15.17 -13.60 -3.95
CA LEU A 11 16.32 -13.64 -4.84
C LEU A 11 16.06 -12.91 -6.17
N SER A 12 14.86 -13.03 -6.72
CA SER A 12 14.49 -12.35 -7.97
C SER A 12 14.31 -10.83 -7.81
N PHE A 13 13.94 -10.38 -6.60
CA PHE A 13 13.68 -8.96 -6.35
C PHE A 13 14.93 -8.17 -5.94
N LEU A 14 15.94 -8.82 -5.36
CA LEU A 14 17.20 -8.19 -4.97
C LEU A 14 17.89 -7.43 -6.11
N PRO A 15 18.10 -8.00 -7.32
CA PRO A 15 18.74 -7.29 -8.41
C PRO A 15 17.92 -6.08 -8.89
N ILE A 16 16.58 -6.12 -8.75
CA ILE A 16 15.72 -4.99 -9.13
C ILE A 16 15.94 -3.79 -8.18
N ILE A 17 16.13 -4.05 -6.86
CA ILE A 17 16.41 -2.98 -5.89
C ILE A 17 17.84 -2.47 -6.07
N SER A 18 18.81 -3.33 -6.40
CA SER A 18 20.23 -2.97 -6.48
C SER A 18 20.65 -2.32 -7.80
N SER A 19 19.74 -2.20 -8.77
CA SER A 19 20.05 -1.71 -10.14
C SER A 19 20.36 -0.22 -10.24
N GLY A 20 20.30 0.53 -9.14
CA GLY A 20 20.44 1.97 -9.12
C GLY A 20 21.67 2.49 -8.37
N LEU A 21 21.53 3.66 -7.77
CA LEU A 21 22.59 4.38 -7.04
C LEU A 21 22.96 3.67 -5.71
N ASN A 22 24.07 4.10 -5.08
CA ASN A 22 24.58 3.54 -3.80
C ASN A 22 23.52 3.42 -2.70
N ILE A 23 22.55 4.33 -2.65
CA ILE A 23 21.42 4.29 -1.71
C ILE A 23 20.52 3.06 -1.97
N GLU A 24 20.35 2.68 -3.22
CA GLU A 24 19.55 1.50 -3.59
C GLU A 24 20.29 0.20 -3.24
N LEU A 25 21.62 0.19 -3.30
CA LEU A 25 22.44 -0.92 -2.80
C LEU A 25 22.24 -1.13 -1.28
N GLU A 26 22.27 -0.04 -0.51
CA GLU A 26 21.99 -0.12 0.94
C GLU A 26 20.58 -0.64 1.22
N ASN A 27 19.61 -0.22 0.44
CA ASN A 27 18.24 -0.71 0.56
C ASN A 27 18.10 -2.21 0.22
N SER A 28 18.86 -2.71 -0.75
CA SER A 28 18.86 -4.13 -1.09
C SER A 28 19.40 -4.99 0.04
N VAL A 29 20.46 -4.53 0.71
CA VAL A 29 21.03 -5.20 1.88
C VAL A 29 20.03 -5.21 3.05
N LYS A 30 19.38 -4.08 3.35
CA LYS A 30 18.34 -4.00 4.38
C LYS A 30 17.18 -4.95 4.10
N TYR A 31 16.72 -4.98 2.85
CA TYR A 31 15.66 -5.89 2.42
C TYR A 31 16.06 -7.36 2.61
N PHE A 32 17.26 -7.73 2.16
CA PHE A 32 17.75 -9.09 2.29
C PHE A 32 17.86 -9.54 3.73
N LEU A 33 18.49 -8.73 4.59
CA LEU A 33 18.69 -9.08 6.01
C LEU A 33 17.35 -9.34 6.71
N ILE A 34 16.36 -8.50 6.51
CA ILE A 34 15.08 -8.64 7.22
C ILE A 34 14.27 -9.82 6.67
N GLN A 35 14.30 -10.02 5.36
CA GLN A 35 13.63 -11.16 4.74
C GLN A 35 14.28 -12.49 5.13
N SER A 36 15.61 -12.53 5.29
CA SER A 36 16.34 -13.73 5.77
C SER A 36 16.04 -14.00 7.25
N TRP A 37 15.94 -12.97 8.11
CA TRP A 37 15.48 -13.13 9.49
C TRP A 37 14.09 -13.76 9.55
N ALA A 38 13.18 -13.33 8.70
CA ALA A 38 11.85 -13.94 8.63
C ALA A 38 11.89 -15.40 8.18
N SER A 39 12.83 -15.80 7.34
CA SER A 39 13.00 -17.20 6.95
C SER A 39 13.61 -18.08 8.06
N ILE A 40 14.50 -17.53 8.87
CA ILE A 40 15.03 -18.21 10.06
C ILE A 40 13.90 -18.51 11.07
N ILE A 41 13.01 -17.56 11.32
CA ILE A 41 11.85 -17.76 12.20
C ILE A 41 10.97 -18.91 11.68
N PHE A 42 10.85 -19.06 10.38
CA PHE A 42 10.12 -20.20 9.82
C PHE A 42 10.80 -21.55 10.13
N LEU A 43 12.11 -21.66 9.94
CA LEU A 43 12.84 -22.87 10.26
C LEU A 43 12.70 -23.22 11.75
N ILE A 44 12.84 -22.22 12.62
CA ILE A 44 12.62 -22.40 14.05
C ILE A 44 11.19 -22.92 14.31
N SER A 45 10.18 -22.33 13.69
CA SER A 45 8.78 -22.78 13.86
C SER A 45 8.58 -24.21 13.42
N PHE A 46 9.26 -24.65 12.39
CA PHE A 46 9.18 -26.02 11.89
C PHE A 46 9.81 -27.02 12.86
N PHE A 47 10.96 -26.71 13.44
CA PHE A 47 11.63 -27.57 14.44
C PHE A 47 10.80 -27.68 15.73
N PHE A 48 10.17 -26.60 16.18
CA PHE A 48 9.32 -26.60 17.38
C PHE A 48 7.93 -27.19 17.15
N SER A 49 7.53 -27.44 15.90
CA SER A 49 6.20 -27.98 15.56
C SER A 49 5.92 -29.34 16.17
N SER A 50 6.95 -30.16 16.38
CA SER A 50 6.84 -31.47 17.00
C SER A 50 6.47 -31.44 18.48
N TYR A 51 6.71 -30.31 19.16
CA TYR A 51 6.49 -30.16 20.60
C TYR A 51 5.27 -29.31 20.97
N PHE A 52 4.93 -28.29 20.17
CA PHE A 52 3.88 -27.30 20.52
C PHE A 52 3.09 -26.85 19.29
N PHE A 53 1.96 -27.45 19.02
CA PHE A 53 1.12 -27.13 17.86
C PHE A 53 0.62 -25.66 17.85
N ASN A 54 0.27 -25.09 18.99
CA ASN A 54 -0.25 -23.72 19.09
C ASN A 54 0.82 -22.64 18.86
N SER A 55 2.06 -22.90 19.26
CA SER A 55 3.19 -21.99 19.05
C SER A 55 3.62 -21.88 17.59
N LEU A 56 3.40 -22.94 16.81
CA LEU A 56 3.71 -22.97 15.39
C LEU A 56 2.93 -21.92 14.60
N ASN A 57 1.63 -21.84 14.81
CA ASN A 57 0.77 -20.88 14.11
C ASN A 57 1.14 -19.43 14.46
N LEU A 58 1.49 -19.16 15.72
CA LEU A 58 1.92 -17.85 16.17
C LEU A 58 3.24 -17.43 15.51
N LEU A 59 4.23 -18.29 15.47
CA LEU A 59 5.53 -18.04 14.82
C LEU A 59 5.37 -17.85 13.30
N LEU A 60 4.53 -18.65 12.67
CA LEU A 60 4.22 -18.50 11.23
C LEU A 60 3.54 -17.17 10.94
N MET A 61 2.60 -16.71 11.78
CA MET A 61 2.00 -15.39 11.63
C MET A 61 3.03 -14.29 11.82
N LEU A 62 3.88 -14.35 12.83
CA LEU A 62 4.95 -13.37 13.06
C LEU A 62 5.88 -13.26 11.85
N ARG A 63 6.31 -14.37 11.29
CA ARG A 63 7.10 -14.39 10.06
C ARG A 63 6.46 -13.61 8.92
N ILE A 64 5.17 -13.87 8.67
CA ILE A 64 4.47 -13.20 7.57
C ILE A 64 4.28 -11.72 7.88
N PHE A 65 4.03 -11.33 9.14
CA PHE A 65 3.91 -9.94 9.54
C PHE A 65 5.24 -9.18 9.37
N ILE A 66 6.38 -9.81 9.65
CA ILE A 66 7.69 -9.25 9.36
C ILE A 66 7.87 -9.05 7.84
N LYS A 67 7.52 -10.05 7.02
CA LYS A 67 7.61 -9.96 5.56
C LYS A 67 6.70 -8.89 4.96
N LEU A 68 5.52 -8.71 5.51
CA LEU A 68 4.57 -7.66 5.08
C LEU A 68 4.93 -6.27 5.62
N GLY A 69 5.78 -6.19 6.64
CA GLY A 69 6.14 -4.94 7.30
C GLY A 69 5.02 -4.35 8.15
N ILE A 70 4.22 -5.19 8.81
CA ILE A 70 3.15 -4.74 9.71
C ILE A 70 3.75 -4.30 11.03
N SER A 71 3.18 -3.29 11.70
CA SER A 71 3.64 -2.86 13.02
C SER A 71 3.54 -4.02 14.04
N PRO A 72 4.59 -4.21 14.88
CA PRO A 72 5.75 -3.33 15.13
C PRO A 72 6.89 -3.40 14.10
N PHE A 73 6.89 -4.32 13.16
CA PHE A 73 7.99 -4.59 12.22
C PHE A 73 7.98 -3.72 10.95
N HIS A 74 7.38 -2.52 11.00
CA HIS A 74 7.16 -1.66 9.82
C HIS A 74 8.37 -0.77 9.45
N THR A 75 9.33 -0.61 10.33
CA THR A 75 10.42 0.38 10.21
C THR A 75 11.27 0.18 8.96
N TRP A 76 11.60 -1.06 8.63
CA TRP A 76 12.36 -1.41 7.45
C TRP A 76 11.62 -1.07 6.15
N PHE A 77 10.32 -1.38 6.12
CA PHE A 77 9.48 -1.16 4.95
C PHE A 77 9.38 0.34 4.61
N VAL A 78 9.13 1.17 5.63
CA VAL A 78 9.06 2.62 5.45
C VAL A 78 10.42 3.23 5.10
N SER A 79 11.52 2.75 5.70
CA SER A 79 12.86 3.25 5.43
C SER A 79 13.29 2.98 3.98
N ILE A 80 13.05 1.78 3.47
CA ILE A 80 13.38 1.40 2.08
C ILE A 80 12.52 2.22 1.11
N LEU A 81 11.20 2.24 1.29
CA LEU A 81 10.30 2.92 0.35
C LEU A 81 10.48 4.44 0.31
N LYS A 82 10.95 5.04 1.40
CA LYS A 82 11.25 6.49 1.43
C LYS A 82 12.35 6.88 0.43
N THR A 83 13.32 6.01 0.22
CA THR A 83 14.56 6.28 -0.55
C THR A 83 14.59 5.62 -1.92
N CYS A 84 13.74 4.61 -2.15
CA CYS A 84 13.64 3.93 -3.45
C CYS A 84 12.96 4.78 -4.52
N SER A 85 13.21 4.42 -5.79
CA SER A 85 12.46 4.95 -6.93
C SER A 85 10.97 4.58 -6.84
N LEU A 86 10.10 5.37 -7.46
CA LEU A 86 8.64 5.11 -7.47
C LEU A 86 8.29 3.77 -8.11
N TYR A 87 9.09 3.31 -9.06
CA TYR A 87 8.91 1.99 -9.69
C TYR A 87 9.10 0.86 -8.67
N ILE A 88 10.18 0.89 -7.91
CA ILE A 88 10.45 -0.09 -6.83
C ILE A 88 9.37 0.00 -5.75
N LEU A 89 8.94 1.23 -5.40
CA LEU A 89 7.85 1.45 -4.45
C LEU A 89 6.56 0.77 -4.92
N MET A 90 6.19 0.91 -6.18
CA MET A 90 5.00 0.27 -6.76
C MET A 90 5.09 -1.25 -6.65
N LEU A 91 6.22 -1.84 -7.02
CA LEU A 91 6.44 -3.30 -6.98
C LEU A 91 6.40 -3.82 -5.53
N LEU A 92 7.13 -3.18 -4.61
CA LEU A 92 7.20 -3.57 -3.20
C LEU A 92 5.86 -3.45 -2.48
N SER A 93 5.11 -2.37 -2.78
CA SER A 93 3.84 -2.11 -2.11
C SER A 93 2.68 -2.97 -2.61
N SER A 94 2.82 -3.63 -3.76
CA SER A 94 1.76 -4.40 -4.40
C SER A 94 2.15 -5.86 -4.68
N LEU A 95 3.02 -6.12 -5.65
CA LEU A 95 3.35 -7.49 -6.11
C LEU A 95 4.01 -8.33 -5.01
N GLN A 96 4.94 -7.75 -4.26
CA GLN A 96 5.68 -8.46 -3.20
C GLN A 96 4.77 -8.89 -2.02
N LYS A 97 3.57 -8.34 -1.92
CA LYS A 97 2.60 -8.70 -0.87
C LYS A 97 1.70 -9.87 -1.25
N ILE A 98 1.62 -10.23 -2.52
CA ILE A 98 0.71 -11.28 -2.99
C ILE A 98 1.04 -12.62 -2.34
N ILE A 99 2.29 -13.09 -2.45
CA ILE A 99 2.69 -14.41 -1.95
C ILE A 99 2.54 -14.51 -0.42
N PRO A 100 3.03 -13.56 0.40
CA PRO A 100 2.82 -13.60 1.85
C PRO A 100 1.34 -13.62 2.24
N LEU A 101 0.47 -12.86 1.55
CA LEU A 101 -0.96 -12.85 1.82
C LEU A 101 -1.66 -14.16 1.44
N MET A 102 -1.25 -14.80 0.35
CA MET A 102 -1.74 -16.13 -0.03
C MET A 102 -1.44 -17.18 1.03
N ILE A 103 -0.21 -17.16 1.56
CA ILE A 103 0.20 -18.09 2.62
C ILE A 103 -0.56 -17.81 3.91
N LEU A 104 -0.73 -16.54 4.26
CA LEU A 104 -1.45 -16.13 5.46
C LEU A 104 -2.90 -16.61 5.46
N ASN A 105 -3.54 -16.69 4.28
CA ASN A 105 -4.90 -17.20 4.15
C ASN A 105 -5.05 -18.68 4.53
N ASN A 106 -3.96 -19.45 4.50
CA ASN A 106 -3.96 -20.88 4.81
C ASN A 106 -3.51 -21.20 6.24
N ILE A 107 -3.21 -20.19 7.06
CA ILE A 107 -2.74 -20.34 8.44
C ILE A 107 -3.87 -20.01 9.41
N TYR A 108 -3.99 -20.78 10.49
CA TYR A 108 -4.93 -20.47 11.57
C TYR A 108 -4.53 -19.17 12.25
N PHE A 109 -5.46 -18.23 12.33
CA PHE A 109 -5.26 -16.91 12.90
C PHE A 109 -5.20 -16.96 14.43
N HIS A 110 -4.10 -16.45 14.99
CA HIS A 110 -4.07 -16.10 16.41
C HIS A 110 -4.72 -14.72 16.59
N ILE A 111 -5.97 -14.73 17.01
CA ILE A 111 -6.85 -13.54 17.07
C ILE A 111 -6.21 -12.39 17.89
N GLY A 112 -5.65 -12.71 19.06
CA GLY A 112 -5.03 -11.69 19.93
C GLY A 112 -3.85 -10.97 19.28
N LEU A 113 -2.94 -11.71 18.64
CA LEU A 113 -1.80 -11.14 17.91
C LEU A 113 -2.27 -10.29 16.72
N PHE A 114 -3.30 -10.72 16.02
CA PHE A 114 -3.88 -9.97 14.92
C PHE A 114 -4.39 -8.59 15.37
N TYR A 115 -5.25 -8.53 16.41
CA TYR A 115 -5.77 -7.25 16.90
C TYR A 115 -4.68 -6.37 17.49
N PHE A 116 -3.70 -6.94 18.20
CA PHE A 116 -2.56 -6.19 18.70
C PHE A 116 -1.80 -5.49 17.57
N CYS A 117 -1.39 -6.22 16.54
CA CYS A 117 -0.69 -5.64 15.40
C CYS A 117 -1.57 -4.64 14.63
N PHE A 118 -2.87 -4.88 14.56
CA PHE A 118 -3.82 -3.99 13.90
C PHE A 118 -3.91 -2.63 14.61
N ILE A 119 -4.10 -2.63 15.92
CA ILE A 119 -4.17 -1.41 16.74
C ILE A 119 -2.83 -0.66 16.69
N MET A 120 -1.70 -1.36 16.83
CA MET A 120 -0.37 -0.76 16.75
C MET A 120 -0.12 -0.08 15.41
N THR A 121 -0.57 -0.65 14.29
CA THR A 121 -0.42 -0.01 12.97
C THR A 121 -1.30 1.23 12.83
N ILE A 122 -2.52 1.25 13.38
CA ILE A 122 -3.39 2.43 13.37
C ILE A 122 -2.74 3.57 14.15
N VAL A 123 -2.27 3.31 15.36
CA VAL A 123 -1.61 4.30 16.22
C VAL A 123 -0.37 4.87 15.52
N PHE A 124 0.46 4.00 14.95
CA PHE A 124 1.65 4.39 14.21
C PHE A 124 1.31 5.28 13.00
N LEU A 125 0.33 4.91 12.21
CA LEU A 125 -0.10 5.69 11.05
C LEU A 125 -0.62 7.07 11.49
N PHE A 126 -1.41 7.14 12.54
CA PHE A 126 -1.94 8.39 13.07
C PHE A 126 -0.83 9.37 13.47
N LEU A 127 0.17 8.89 14.20
CA LEU A 127 1.28 9.73 14.70
C LEU A 127 2.22 10.22 13.59
N ILE A 128 2.51 9.39 12.61
CA ILE A 128 3.56 9.69 11.62
C ILE A 128 3.01 10.41 10.39
N LEU A 129 1.80 10.09 9.93
CA LEU A 129 1.24 10.70 8.73
C LEU A 129 1.15 12.23 8.83
N ALA A 130 0.92 12.78 10.03
CA ALA A 130 0.85 14.22 10.24
C ALA A 130 2.15 14.95 9.85
N ARG A 131 3.32 14.31 9.99
CA ARG A 131 4.66 14.89 9.77
C ARG A 131 5.28 14.55 8.42
N VAL A 132 4.53 13.93 7.51
CA VAL A 132 5.09 13.48 6.23
C VAL A 132 5.13 14.62 5.22
N ILE A 133 6.32 14.84 4.63
CA ILE A 133 6.54 15.83 3.56
C ILE A 133 6.83 15.14 2.22
N ASN A 134 7.44 13.95 2.25
CA ASN A 134 7.84 13.21 1.06
C ASN A 134 6.68 12.36 0.53
N ILE A 135 6.49 12.36 -0.78
CA ILE A 135 5.46 11.59 -1.48
C ILE A 135 5.68 10.09 -1.30
N ASN A 136 6.91 9.61 -1.48
CA ASN A 136 7.26 8.20 -1.32
C ASN A 136 6.93 7.70 0.08
N LYS A 137 7.23 8.50 1.11
CA LYS A 137 6.90 8.16 2.49
C LYS A 137 5.40 8.10 2.73
N LEU A 138 4.62 9.00 2.12
CA LEU A 138 3.16 8.98 2.22
C LEU A 138 2.57 7.74 1.57
N LEU A 139 3.04 7.40 0.36
CA LEU A 139 2.60 6.19 -0.34
C LEU A 139 3.02 4.91 0.41
N ALA A 140 4.20 4.89 1.04
CA ALA A 140 4.64 3.80 1.89
C ALA A 140 3.70 3.59 3.08
N LEU A 141 3.37 4.64 3.81
CA LEU A 141 2.47 4.58 4.96
C LEU A 141 1.05 4.19 4.56
N SER A 142 0.56 4.69 3.43
CA SER A 142 -0.76 4.29 2.93
C SER A 142 -0.81 2.82 2.51
N SER A 143 0.31 2.28 2.01
CA SER A 143 0.40 0.86 1.68
C SER A 143 0.37 -0.04 2.91
N LEU A 144 0.84 0.44 4.08
CA LEU A 144 0.66 -0.25 5.37
C LEU A 144 -0.82 -0.31 5.76
N GLY A 145 -1.55 0.80 5.62
CA GLY A 145 -2.99 0.79 5.84
C GLY A 145 -3.73 -0.15 4.89
N ASN A 146 -3.33 -0.21 3.62
CA ASN A 146 -3.93 -1.15 2.66
C ASN A 146 -3.65 -2.63 2.98
N ILE A 147 -2.51 -2.95 3.63
CA ILE A 147 -2.25 -4.30 4.13
C ILE A 147 -3.29 -4.69 5.18
N LEU A 148 -3.62 -3.80 6.10
CA LEU A 148 -4.64 -4.09 7.13
C LEU A 148 -6.00 -4.40 6.50
N TRP A 149 -6.39 -3.70 5.45
CA TRP A 149 -7.57 -4.02 4.66
C TRP A 149 -7.52 -5.42 4.05
N LEU A 150 -6.35 -5.83 3.55
CA LEU A 150 -6.16 -7.15 2.95
C LEU A 150 -6.18 -8.27 3.98
N ILE A 151 -5.60 -8.04 5.16
CA ILE A 151 -5.56 -9.04 6.24
C ILE A 151 -6.92 -9.18 6.91
N SER A 152 -7.64 -8.10 7.15
CA SER A 152 -8.99 -8.15 7.74
C SER A 152 -9.95 -9.01 6.93
N ARG A 153 -9.59 -9.23 5.68
CA ARG A 153 -10.31 -9.98 4.70
C ARG A 153 -9.90 -11.46 4.58
N ASN A 154 -8.84 -11.92 5.27
CA ASN A 154 -8.43 -13.33 5.22
C ASN A 154 -9.53 -14.33 5.64
N LEU A 155 -10.63 -13.84 6.14
CA LEU A 155 -11.86 -14.59 6.35
C LEU A 155 -12.65 -14.84 5.04
N LEU A 156 -12.16 -14.37 3.86
CA LEU A 156 -12.97 -14.24 2.65
C LEU A 156 -12.27 -14.83 1.40
N SER A 157 -12.78 -14.63 0.23
CA SER A 157 -12.35 -15.29 -1.00
C SER A 157 -11.06 -14.71 -1.61
N LEU A 158 -10.19 -15.55 -2.17
CA LEU A 158 -8.98 -15.16 -2.92
C LEU A 158 -9.29 -14.20 -4.08
N LYS A 159 -10.45 -14.35 -4.72
CA LYS A 159 -10.87 -13.50 -5.85
C LYS A 159 -10.91 -12.02 -5.50
N LEU A 160 -11.49 -11.67 -4.34
CA LEU A 160 -11.55 -10.27 -3.92
C LEU A 160 -10.16 -9.74 -3.49
N MET A 161 -9.27 -10.54 -2.93
CA MET A 161 -7.88 -10.14 -2.62
C MET A 161 -7.14 -9.72 -3.89
N ILE A 162 -7.25 -10.53 -4.94
CA ILE A 162 -6.64 -10.23 -6.24
C ILE A 162 -7.24 -8.95 -6.82
N LEU A 163 -8.56 -8.79 -6.77
CA LEU A 163 -9.24 -7.58 -7.25
C LEU A 163 -8.78 -6.33 -6.50
N PHE A 164 -8.66 -6.40 -5.17
CA PHE A 164 -8.18 -5.29 -4.35
C PHE A 164 -6.76 -4.87 -4.74
N ILE A 165 -5.85 -5.85 -4.87
CA ILE A 165 -4.45 -5.59 -5.24
C ILE A 165 -4.39 -5.06 -6.67
N PHE A 166 -5.19 -5.57 -7.59
CA PHE A 166 -5.25 -5.11 -8.97
C PHE A 166 -5.66 -3.63 -9.06
N ILE A 167 -6.76 -3.23 -8.40
CA ILE A 167 -7.17 -1.82 -8.36
C ILE A 167 -6.09 -0.94 -7.72
N TYR A 168 -5.44 -1.43 -6.66
CA TYR A 168 -4.36 -0.69 -6.01
C TYR A 168 -3.15 -0.50 -6.94
N MET A 169 -2.77 -1.54 -7.68
CA MET A 169 -1.71 -1.47 -8.70
C MET A 169 -2.02 -0.44 -9.78
N VAL A 170 -3.24 -0.44 -10.30
CA VAL A 170 -3.69 0.52 -11.33
C VAL A 170 -3.56 1.96 -10.82
N LEU A 171 -3.97 2.24 -9.59
CA LEU A 171 -3.84 3.57 -9.01
C LEU A 171 -2.38 3.99 -8.80
N LEU A 172 -1.52 3.09 -8.33
CA LEU A 172 -0.09 3.37 -8.17
C LEU A 172 0.61 3.55 -9.52
N ALA A 173 0.26 2.76 -10.53
CA ALA A 173 0.78 2.92 -11.88
C ALA A 173 0.42 4.30 -12.47
N GLY A 174 -0.80 4.77 -12.20
CA GLY A 174 -1.18 6.13 -12.55
C GLY A 174 -0.28 7.19 -11.92
N ILE A 175 -0.05 7.09 -10.61
CA ILE A 175 0.85 8.00 -9.91
C ILE A 175 2.27 7.91 -10.49
N TYR A 176 2.78 6.70 -10.72
CA TYR A 176 4.10 6.51 -11.32
C TYR A 176 4.23 7.19 -12.69
N LEU A 177 3.27 7.02 -13.60
CA LEU A 177 3.29 7.61 -14.93
C LEU A 177 3.33 9.15 -14.89
N PHE A 178 2.63 9.76 -13.92
CA PHE A 178 2.64 11.21 -13.77
C PHE A 178 3.92 11.73 -13.12
N TYR A 179 4.44 11.04 -12.09
CA TYR A 179 5.64 11.48 -11.38
C TYR A 179 6.94 11.18 -12.14
N SER A 180 7.02 10.08 -12.88
CA SER A 180 8.21 9.73 -13.68
C SER A 180 8.54 10.78 -14.73
N SER A 181 7.52 11.47 -15.24
CA SER A 181 7.72 12.54 -16.22
C SER A 181 8.36 13.82 -15.63
N PHE A 182 8.42 13.96 -14.29
CA PHE A 182 8.82 15.22 -13.66
C PHE A 182 9.96 15.10 -12.64
N TYR A 183 10.42 13.91 -12.28
CA TYR A 183 11.50 13.66 -11.30
C TYR A 183 11.27 14.31 -9.91
N TYR A 184 10.03 14.41 -9.45
CA TYR A 184 9.70 15.10 -8.20
C TYR A 184 9.49 14.12 -7.04
N ASN A 185 10.19 14.37 -5.93
CA ASN A 185 10.08 13.57 -4.70
C ASN A 185 9.37 14.32 -3.56
N LEU A 186 9.24 15.64 -3.66
CA LEU A 186 8.65 16.48 -2.62
C LEU A 186 7.32 17.08 -3.10
N PHE A 187 6.35 17.15 -2.20
CA PHE A 187 5.08 17.81 -2.50
C PHE A 187 5.24 19.26 -2.99
N ARG A 188 6.20 20.01 -2.45
CA ARG A 188 6.45 21.42 -2.87
C ARG A 188 6.82 21.55 -4.33
N GLN A 189 7.41 20.54 -4.93
CA GLN A 189 7.83 20.56 -6.34
C GLN A 189 6.66 20.43 -7.32
N ILE A 190 5.52 19.87 -6.87
CA ILE A 190 4.30 19.75 -7.68
C ILE A 190 3.76 21.12 -8.12
N ASN A 191 4.06 22.20 -7.38
CA ASN A 191 3.63 23.54 -7.76
C ASN A 191 4.15 24.01 -9.12
N ARG A 192 5.22 23.38 -9.63
CA ARG A 192 5.82 23.69 -10.94
C ARG A 192 5.16 22.96 -12.12
N ILE A 193 4.24 22.02 -11.83
CA ILE A 193 3.57 21.22 -12.86
C ILE A 193 2.41 22.00 -13.47
N ASN A 194 2.02 21.64 -14.70
CA ASN A 194 0.88 22.20 -15.40
C ASN A 194 -0.42 21.98 -14.63
N PHE A 195 -1.37 22.90 -14.79
CA PHE A 195 -2.66 22.87 -14.09
C PHE A 195 -3.42 21.55 -14.27
N TYR A 196 -3.49 21.02 -15.48
CA TYR A 196 -4.17 19.76 -15.79
C TYR A 196 -3.52 18.55 -15.09
N ASP A 197 -2.19 18.46 -15.13
CA ASP A 197 -1.46 17.38 -14.47
C ASP A 197 -1.63 17.42 -12.94
N LYS A 198 -1.74 18.63 -12.34
CA LYS A 198 -2.07 18.79 -10.91
C LYS A 198 -3.42 18.21 -10.56
N ILE A 199 -4.46 18.54 -11.35
CA ILE A 199 -5.82 18.00 -11.13
C ILE A 199 -5.79 16.47 -11.17
N VAL A 200 -5.10 15.89 -12.15
CA VAL A 200 -5.01 14.44 -12.26
C VAL A 200 -4.35 13.81 -11.04
N ILE A 201 -3.24 14.37 -10.58
CA ILE A 201 -2.53 13.91 -9.37
C ILE A 201 -3.44 14.00 -8.16
N VAL A 202 -4.17 15.09 -7.98
CA VAL A 202 -5.14 15.26 -6.89
C VAL A 202 -6.21 14.18 -6.93
N ILE A 203 -6.79 13.91 -8.10
CA ILE A 203 -7.82 12.86 -8.27
C ILE A 203 -7.24 11.48 -7.93
N LEU A 204 -6.01 11.17 -8.33
CA LEU A 204 -5.35 9.91 -8.02
C LEU A 204 -5.12 9.73 -6.52
N PHE A 205 -4.66 10.75 -5.80
CA PHE A 205 -4.47 10.67 -4.36
C PHE A 205 -5.80 10.57 -3.60
N ILE A 206 -6.83 11.30 -4.03
CA ILE A 206 -8.17 11.20 -3.46
C ILE A 206 -8.76 9.79 -3.70
N SER A 207 -8.51 9.21 -4.87
CA SER A 207 -8.92 7.83 -5.17
C SER A 207 -8.20 6.80 -4.31
N LEU A 208 -6.91 6.98 -4.01
CA LEU A 208 -6.21 6.15 -3.03
C LEU A 208 -6.82 6.28 -1.63
N GLY A 209 -7.27 7.47 -1.25
CA GLY A 209 -8.00 7.73 -0.01
C GLY A 209 -9.33 6.98 0.07
N GLY A 210 -9.92 6.65 -1.06
CA GLY A 210 -11.20 5.93 -1.15
C GLY A 210 -12.42 6.82 -1.01
N MET A 211 -12.40 8.01 -1.61
CA MET A 211 -13.61 8.84 -1.72
C MET A 211 -14.65 8.19 -2.63
N PRO A 212 -15.96 8.15 -2.24
CA PRO A 212 -17.05 7.83 -3.17
C PRO A 212 -17.02 8.87 -4.28
N PRO A 213 -17.12 8.62 -5.37
CA PRO A 213 -17.25 8.23 -6.70
C PRO A 213 -15.96 7.71 -7.41
N LEU A 214 -14.89 7.41 -6.72
CA LEU A 214 -13.62 7.00 -7.34
C LEU A 214 -13.33 5.50 -7.16
N LEU A 215 -12.52 4.91 -8.06
CA LEU A 215 -12.15 3.49 -8.04
C LEU A 215 -11.64 2.98 -6.69
N GLY A 216 -10.93 3.81 -5.95
CA GLY A 216 -10.41 3.46 -4.64
C GLY A 216 -11.49 3.16 -3.61
N PHE A 217 -12.69 3.70 -3.76
CA PHE A 217 -13.82 3.41 -2.88
C PHE A 217 -14.35 1.98 -3.09
N LEU A 218 -14.48 1.54 -4.33
CA LEU A 218 -15.03 0.21 -4.65
C LEU A 218 -14.30 -0.92 -3.93
N ARG A 219 -12.96 -0.90 -3.93
CA ARG A 219 -12.16 -1.93 -3.26
C ARG A 219 -12.42 -1.99 -1.75
N LYS A 220 -12.66 -0.82 -1.11
CA LYS A 220 -12.97 -0.73 0.32
C LYS A 220 -14.42 -1.13 0.62
N PHE A 221 -15.34 -0.70 -0.23
CA PHE A 221 -16.76 -1.00 -0.09
C PHE A 221 -17.05 -2.51 -0.09
N PHE A 222 -16.46 -3.26 -1.03
CA PHE A 222 -16.63 -4.71 -1.06
C PHE A 222 -16.13 -5.40 0.22
N ILE A 223 -15.02 -4.94 0.77
CA ILE A 223 -14.51 -5.50 2.03
C ILE A 223 -15.43 -5.15 3.20
N LEU A 224 -15.88 -3.90 3.30
CA LEU A 224 -16.80 -3.48 4.36
C LEU A 224 -18.11 -4.26 4.31
N LYS A 225 -18.70 -4.44 3.12
CA LYS A 225 -19.93 -5.24 2.94
C LYS A 225 -19.77 -6.65 3.52
N ILE A 226 -18.63 -7.26 3.30
CA ILE A 226 -18.39 -8.61 3.76
C ILE A 226 -18.13 -8.67 5.26
N ILE A 227 -17.33 -7.75 5.83
CA ILE A 227 -17.10 -7.70 7.29
C ILE A 227 -18.41 -7.45 8.03
N PHE A 228 -19.30 -6.64 7.47
CA PHE A 228 -20.63 -6.40 8.01
C PHE A 228 -21.48 -7.67 8.02
N ILE A 229 -21.45 -8.48 6.97
CA ILE A 229 -22.17 -9.76 6.90
C ILE A 229 -21.68 -10.75 7.96
N TYR A 230 -20.38 -10.76 8.27
CA TYR A 230 -19.81 -11.64 9.30
C TYR A 230 -19.98 -11.12 10.74
N GLU A 231 -20.74 -10.02 10.95
CA GLU A 231 -21.08 -9.43 12.23
C GLU A 231 -19.89 -9.08 13.15
N ASN A 232 -18.71 -8.89 12.58
CA ASN A 232 -17.53 -8.52 13.35
C ASN A 232 -17.46 -6.99 13.54
N LEU A 233 -18.34 -6.46 14.41
CA LEU A 233 -18.52 -5.01 14.61
C LEU A 233 -17.24 -4.31 15.07
N PHE A 234 -16.44 -4.94 15.93
CA PHE A 234 -15.20 -4.34 16.41
C PHE A 234 -14.20 -4.11 15.28
N LEU A 235 -14.00 -5.10 14.44
CA LEU A 235 -13.12 -5.01 13.26
C LEU A 235 -13.67 -4.00 12.25
N PHE A 236 -14.97 -3.96 12.04
CA PHE A 236 -15.63 -2.99 11.17
C PHE A 236 -15.33 -1.55 11.60
N ILE A 237 -15.47 -1.22 12.89
CA ILE A 237 -15.18 0.11 13.45
C ILE A 237 -13.69 0.47 13.26
N LEU A 238 -12.78 -0.45 13.56
CA LEU A 238 -11.34 -0.21 13.42
C LEU A 238 -10.94 0.11 11.97
N ILE A 239 -11.52 -0.58 11.01
CA ILE A 239 -11.23 -0.39 9.58
C ILE A 239 -11.80 0.93 9.07
N ILE A 240 -13.00 1.33 9.51
CA ILE A 240 -13.55 2.65 9.19
C ILE A 240 -12.65 3.74 9.74
N PHE A 241 -12.23 3.63 10.99
CA PHE A 241 -11.34 4.60 11.62
C PHE A 241 -10.02 4.74 10.85
N LEU A 242 -9.40 3.63 10.47
CA LEU A 242 -8.21 3.61 9.62
C LEU A 242 -8.45 4.31 8.28
N SER A 243 -9.60 4.07 7.64
CA SER A 243 -9.91 4.69 6.35
C SER A 243 -10.06 6.20 6.47
N LEU A 244 -10.66 6.69 7.55
CA LEU A 244 -10.82 8.12 7.82
C LEU A 244 -9.48 8.80 8.07
N ILE A 245 -8.56 8.18 8.81
CA ILE A 245 -7.20 8.69 9.03
C ILE A 245 -6.50 8.88 7.69
N LEU A 246 -6.47 7.85 6.85
CA LEU A 246 -5.80 7.90 5.55
C LEU A 246 -6.43 8.95 4.64
N LEU A 247 -7.76 9.01 4.58
CA LEU A 247 -8.50 9.98 3.77
C LEU A 247 -8.20 11.41 4.22
N TYR A 248 -8.25 11.69 5.52
CA TYR A 248 -7.94 13.01 6.08
C TYR A 248 -6.53 13.47 5.66
N HIS A 249 -5.53 12.61 5.77
CA HIS A 249 -4.16 12.96 5.39
C HIS A 249 -4.00 13.19 3.89
N TYR A 250 -4.69 12.43 3.05
CA TYR A 250 -4.69 12.71 1.61
C TYR A 250 -5.38 14.03 1.29
N MET A 251 -6.55 14.28 1.87
CA MET A 251 -7.30 15.51 1.63
C MET A 251 -6.53 16.74 2.11
N SER A 252 -5.94 16.71 3.32
CA SER A 252 -5.17 17.84 3.86
C SER A 252 -3.96 18.19 2.99
N ARG A 253 -3.29 17.21 2.39
CA ARG A 253 -2.16 17.44 1.47
C ARG A 253 -2.64 17.97 0.13
N MET A 254 -3.74 17.44 -0.40
CA MET A 254 -4.29 17.88 -1.69
C MET A 254 -4.93 19.26 -1.60
N TYR A 255 -5.57 19.60 -0.47
CA TYR A 255 -6.09 20.92 -0.21
C TYR A 255 -5.01 22.01 -0.35
N PHE A 256 -3.83 21.76 0.20
CA PHE A 256 -2.69 22.64 0.04
C PHE A 256 -2.33 22.90 -1.43
N PHE A 257 -2.44 21.90 -2.30
CA PHE A 257 -2.20 22.09 -3.74
C PHE A 257 -3.27 22.90 -4.43
N ILE A 258 -4.52 22.74 -4.03
CA ILE A 258 -5.66 23.45 -4.61
C ILE A 258 -5.62 24.94 -4.22
N THR A 259 -5.31 25.26 -2.97
CA THR A 259 -5.29 26.63 -2.48
C THR A 259 -4.16 27.47 -3.07
N PHE A 260 -3.01 26.88 -3.35
CA PHE A 260 -1.89 27.58 -3.98
C PHE A 260 -1.97 27.63 -5.52
N MET A 261 -3.02 27.06 -6.13
CA MET A 261 -3.23 27.14 -7.59
C MET A 261 -3.41 28.55 -8.15
N PRO A 262 -4.20 29.45 -7.56
CA PRO A 262 -4.49 30.76 -8.17
C PRO A 262 -3.35 31.77 -8.09
N LEU A 263 -2.35 31.57 -7.22
CA LEU A 263 -1.22 32.49 -7.04
C LEU A 263 -0.14 32.36 -8.13
N LEU A 264 -0.15 31.28 -8.89
CA LEU A 264 0.76 31.08 -10.03
C LEU A 264 0.00 31.49 -11.29
N LYS A 265 0.45 32.58 -11.94
CA LYS A 265 -0.03 33.02 -13.27
C LYS A 265 -0.26 31.77 -14.13
N MET A 266 -1.49 31.65 -14.67
CA MET A 266 -1.85 30.59 -15.62
C MET A 266 -0.97 30.73 -16.87
N ASN A 267 0.25 30.24 -16.79
CA ASN A 267 1.03 29.97 -17.98
C ASN A 267 0.38 28.78 -18.67
N PHE A 268 -0.59 29.08 -19.54
CA PHE A 268 -1.14 28.17 -20.54
C PHE A 268 -0.06 27.80 -21.56
N ASN A 269 1.10 27.33 -21.09
CA ASN A 269 2.05 26.73 -21.98
C ASN A 269 1.45 25.41 -22.48
N LYS A 270 1.29 25.34 -23.78
CA LYS A 270 0.71 24.33 -24.65
C LYS A 270 1.30 22.90 -24.51
N GLY A 271 1.44 22.40 -23.30
CA GLY A 271 1.62 20.99 -23.03
C GLY A 271 0.23 20.34 -23.04
N GLY A 272 -0.28 20.01 -24.22
CA GLY A 272 -1.53 19.29 -24.34
C GLY A 272 -1.51 18.03 -23.47
N LEU A 273 -2.60 17.72 -22.79
CA LEU A 273 -2.82 16.45 -22.15
C LEU A 273 -2.42 15.37 -23.16
N ASN A 274 -1.36 14.62 -22.89
CA ASN A 274 -1.06 13.45 -23.69
C ASN A 274 -2.32 12.56 -23.68
N LEU A 275 -2.81 12.21 -24.84
CA LEU A 275 -4.07 11.49 -25.04
C LEU A 275 -4.14 10.23 -24.14
N SER A 276 -3.02 9.57 -23.94
CA SER A 276 -2.86 8.41 -23.04
C SER A 276 -3.16 8.75 -21.57
N LYS A 277 -2.74 9.92 -21.09
CA LYS A 277 -3.02 10.38 -19.71
C LYS A 277 -4.50 10.71 -19.51
N PHE A 278 -5.12 11.32 -20.55
CA PHE A 278 -6.55 11.61 -20.54
C PHE A 278 -7.41 10.35 -20.55
N ILE A 279 -7.09 9.38 -21.44
CA ILE A 279 -7.78 8.08 -21.49
C ILE A 279 -7.66 7.34 -20.14
N TYR A 280 -6.48 7.38 -19.50
CA TYR A 280 -6.28 6.78 -18.20
C TYR A 280 -7.15 7.41 -17.11
N LEU A 281 -7.30 8.74 -17.13
CA LEU A 281 -8.15 9.48 -16.19
C LEU A 281 -9.63 9.17 -16.40
N VAL A 282 -10.06 9.15 -17.65
CA VAL A 282 -11.42 8.80 -18.03
C VAL A 282 -11.76 7.35 -17.65
N SER A 283 -10.82 6.41 -17.82
CA SER A 283 -11.01 5.02 -17.39
C SER A 283 -11.19 4.89 -15.87
N ILE A 284 -10.45 5.68 -15.07
CA ILE A 284 -10.58 5.71 -13.60
C ILE A 284 -11.96 6.25 -13.17
N ILE A 285 -12.50 7.22 -13.90
CA ILE A 285 -13.81 7.83 -13.58
C ILE A 285 -14.96 6.97 -14.11
N LEU A 286 -14.88 6.51 -15.37
CA LEU A 286 -15.99 5.77 -16.02
C LEU A 286 -16.17 4.35 -15.46
N PHE A 287 -15.11 3.69 -15.01
CA PHE A 287 -15.22 2.36 -14.41
C PHE A 287 -16.07 2.35 -13.13
N ASN A 288 -16.23 3.50 -12.48
CA ASN A 288 -17.15 3.66 -11.36
C ASN A 288 -18.62 3.77 -11.79
N GLY A 289 -18.93 4.36 -12.93
CA GLY A 289 -20.30 4.53 -13.42
C GLY A 289 -20.98 3.19 -13.72
N MET A 290 -20.23 2.21 -14.19
CA MET A 290 -20.80 0.89 -14.51
C MET A 290 -21.14 0.04 -13.28
N PHE A 291 -20.54 0.28 -12.12
CA PHE A 291 -20.81 -0.50 -10.90
C PHE A 291 -21.93 0.06 -10.02
N PHE A 292 -22.42 1.26 -10.28
CA PHE A 292 -23.65 1.77 -9.65
C PHE A 292 -24.92 1.24 -10.30
N VAL A 293 -24.79 0.58 -11.45
CA VAL A 293 -25.91 -0.01 -12.20
C VAL A 293 -26.07 -1.53 -11.94
N LEU A 294 -25.11 -2.16 -11.28
CA LEU A 294 -25.14 -3.56 -10.79
C LEU A 294 -25.27 -3.59 -9.27
#